data_f5fa72f994050fd1bebd6de3dd3abed3
#
_entry.id   f5fa72f994050fd1bebd6de3dd3abed3
#
_cell.length_a   1.000
_cell.length_b   1.000
_cell.length_c   1.000
_cell.angle_alpha   90.00
_cell.angle_beta   90.00
_cell.angle_gamma   90.00
#
_symmetry.space_group_name_H-M   'P 1'
#
loop_
_entity.id
_entity.type
_entity.pdbx_description
1 polymer ?
#
loop_
_entity_poly.entity_id
_entity_poly.type
_entity_poly.pdbx_seq_one_letter_code
_entity_poly.pdbx_strand_id
1 'polypeptide(L)'
;SDYIMVGTLQKLYTEEKIIKIKNSNNSVTSEKAFIEFSYRIIDVPTSQIMFSDDYTGIFDIEKKDMVSLEGDIIKKATLEIGSTILNAIYPLRIEKISGDIIYIGQGGLELKVGDEFTIIELGEKIKDSYTNEYIGREQKEVGKLEITQVTSKSSSGRVLDQNYNLEENFEPKKYILRKIITNVSDIDIAKEKINAKKEEGDTDDDW
;
A
#
# COMPACT_ATOMS: atom_id res chain seq x y z
N SER A 1 -13.09 -19.70 -2.03
CA SER A 1 -12.84 -19.27 -0.65
C SER A 1 -13.59 -17.98 -0.40
N ASP A 2 -14.32 -17.92 0.69
CA ASP A 2 -15.06 -16.74 1.10
C ASP A 2 -14.22 -15.98 2.12
N TYR A 3 -14.16 -14.67 1.99
CA TYR A 3 -13.40 -13.81 2.89
C TYR A 3 -14.32 -12.82 3.58
N ILE A 4 -14.04 -12.54 4.84
CA ILE A 4 -14.68 -11.47 5.61
C ILE A 4 -13.64 -10.41 5.94
N MET A 5 -13.96 -9.15 5.67
CA MET A 5 -13.20 -8.02 6.15
C MET A 5 -13.82 -7.51 7.45
N VAL A 6 -13.01 -7.39 8.49
CA VAL A 6 -13.36 -6.75 9.76
C VAL A 6 -12.45 -5.55 9.94
N GLY A 7 -13.05 -4.39 10.20
CA GLY A 7 -12.27 -3.16 10.37
C GLY A 7 -12.78 -2.30 11.52
N THR A 8 -11.89 -1.47 12.04
CA THR A 8 -12.17 -0.53 13.11
C THR A 8 -11.63 0.84 12.72
N LEU A 9 -12.53 1.83 12.63
CA LEU A 9 -12.15 3.23 12.48
C LEU A 9 -11.58 3.71 13.82
N GLN A 10 -10.30 4.06 13.84
CA GLN A 10 -9.61 4.51 15.04
C GLN A 10 -9.72 6.02 15.20
N LYS A 11 -9.49 6.76 14.12
CA LYS A 11 -9.56 8.22 14.12
C LYS A 11 -10.10 8.74 12.79
N LEU A 12 -10.90 9.79 12.88
CA LEU A 12 -11.31 10.62 11.75
C LEU A 12 -11.42 12.06 12.27
N TYR A 13 -10.58 12.95 11.78
CA TYR A 13 -10.58 14.35 12.17
C TYR A 13 -10.06 15.25 11.06
N THR A 14 -10.32 16.55 11.17
CA THR A 14 -9.80 17.57 10.26
C THR A 14 -8.89 18.53 10.99
N GLU A 15 -7.83 18.97 10.33
CA GLU A 15 -6.93 20.03 10.82
C GLU A 15 -6.91 21.18 9.82
N GLU A 16 -7.08 22.40 10.34
CA GLU A 16 -6.94 23.64 9.57
C GLU A 16 -5.55 24.24 9.82
N LYS A 17 -4.81 24.50 8.76
CA LYS A 17 -3.50 25.15 8.82
C LYS A 17 -3.52 26.47 8.07
N ILE A 18 -3.29 27.58 8.78
CA ILE A 18 -3.15 28.89 8.19
C ILE A 18 -1.69 29.11 7.80
N ILE A 19 -1.42 29.20 6.50
CA ILE A 19 -0.09 29.45 5.95
C ILE A 19 0.00 30.93 5.60
N LYS A 20 0.82 31.70 6.35
CA LYS A 20 1.11 33.09 6.01
C LYS A 20 2.11 33.13 4.86
N ILE A 21 1.76 33.83 3.79
CA ILE A 21 2.67 34.02 2.65
C ILE A 21 3.74 35.05 3.06
N LYS A 22 5.02 34.64 2.98
CA LYS A 22 6.16 35.51 3.29
C LYS A 22 6.14 36.73 2.35
N ASN A 23 6.18 37.94 2.91
CA ASN A 23 6.10 39.24 2.20
C ASN A 23 4.71 39.61 1.63
N SER A 24 3.63 39.05 2.14
CA SER A 24 2.25 39.43 1.81
C SER A 24 1.40 39.43 3.07
N ASN A 25 0.40 40.34 3.12
CA ASN A 25 -0.62 40.30 4.16
C ASN A 25 -1.66 39.19 3.94
N ASN A 26 -1.50 38.38 2.91
CA ASN A 26 -2.41 37.29 2.57
C ASN A 26 -2.00 36.00 3.29
N SER A 27 -2.98 35.28 3.78
CA SER A 27 -2.85 33.93 4.31
C SER A 27 -3.62 32.96 3.43
N VAL A 28 -3.08 31.76 3.22
CA VAL A 28 -3.78 30.65 2.59
C VAL A 28 -4.16 29.66 3.69
N THR A 29 -5.43 29.32 3.78
CA THR A 29 -5.90 28.27 4.66
C THR A 29 -5.86 26.96 3.91
N SER A 30 -5.13 25.98 4.45
CA SER A 30 -5.12 24.59 3.99
C SER A 30 -5.78 23.75 5.06
N GLU A 31 -6.80 23.00 4.69
CA GLU A 31 -7.50 22.08 5.57
C GLU A 31 -7.21 20.64 5.11
N LYS A 32 -6.89 19.76 6.07
CA LYS A 32 -6.59 18.36 5.80
C LYS A 32 -7.48 17.46 6.65
N ALA A 33 -7.96 16.38 6.06
CA ALA A 33 -8.63 15.30 6.76
C ALA A 33 -7.67 14.15 6.99
N PHE A 34 -7.75 13.56 8.17
CA PHE A 34 -6.97 12.41 8.60
C PHE A 34 -7.89 11.25 8.93
N ILE A 35 -7.56 10.07 8.43
CA ILE A 35 -8.26 8.84 8.75
C ILE A 35 -7.26 7.78 9.19
N GLU A 36 -7.52 7.12 10.31
CA GLU A 36 -6.80 5.93 10.77
C GLU A 36 -7.80 4.78 10.89
N PHE A 37 -7.52 3.69 10.20
CA PHE A 37 -8.41 2.54 10.10
C PHE A 37 -7.60 1.25 10.13
N SER A 38 -7.86 0.40 11.14
CA SER A 38 -7.29 -0.94 11.21
C SER A 38 -8.23 -1.95 10.59
N TYR A 39 -7.70 -2.91 9.83
CA TYR A 39 -8.51 -3.95 9.22
C TYR A 39 -7.79 -5.29 9.12
N ARG A 40 -8.59 -6.35 9.03
CA ARG A 40 -8.12 -7.72 8.83
C ARG A 40 -9.04 -8.49 7.90
N ILE A 41 -8.45 -9.36 7.11
CA ILE A 41 -9.15 -10.27 6.21
C ILE A 41 -9.08 -11.68 6.80
N ILE A 42 -10.23 -12.29 6.95
CA ILE A 42 -10.39 -13.63 7.54
C ILE A 42 -10.88 -14.58 6.46
N ASP A 43 -10.20 -15.68 6.26
CA ASP A 43 -10.68 -16.81 5.44
C ASP A 43 -11.77 -17.53 6.23
N VAL A 44 -13.00 -17.50 5.70
CA VAL A 44 -14.18 -18.06 6.41
C VAL A 44 -14.05 -19.56 6.67
N PRO A 45 -13.66 -20.41 5.68
CA PRO A 45 -13.55 -21.84 5.88
C PRO A 45 -12.56 -22.24 6.97
N THR A 46 -11.45 -21.53 7.12
CA THR A 46 -10.39 -21.86 8.06
C THR A 46 -10.39 -21.00 9.31
N SER A 47 -11.15 -19.91 9.31
CA SER A 47 -11.16 -18.88 10.36
C SER A 47 -9.79 -18.23 10.60
N GLN A 48 -8.86 -18.35 9.67
CA GLN A 48 -7.53 -17.79 9.78
C GLN A 48 -7.49 -16.33 9.30
N ILE A 49 -6.69 -15.50 9.97
CA ILE A 49 -6.38 -14.15 9.49
C ILE A 49 -5.39 -14.28 8.34
N MET A 50 -5.85 -13.95 7.14
CA MET A 50 -5.04 -13.98 5.93
C MET A 50 -4.19 -12.73 5.76
N PHE A 51 -4.69 -11.60 6.24
CA PHE A 51 -4.04 -10.31 6.12
C PHE A 51 -4.56 -9.35 7.20
N SER A 52 -3.68 -8.52 7.73
CA SER A 52 -4.01 -7.46 8.69
C SER A 52 -3.10 -6.28 8.43
N ASP A 53 -3.67 -5.07 8.42
CA ASP A 53 -2.92 -3.85 8.19
C ASP A 53 -3.62 -2.64 8.84
N ASP A 54 -2.85 -1.57 9.04
CA ASP A 54 -3.32 -0.28 9.53
C ASP A 54 -3.21 0.75 8.40
N TYR A 55 -4.33 1.29 7.99
CA TYR A 55 -4.41 2.34 6.98
C TYR A 55 -4.39 3.72 7.62
N THR A 56 -3.52 4.59 7.13
CA THR A 56 -3.51 6.02 7.47
C THR A 56 -3.63 6.83 6.19
N GLY A 57 -4.73 7.57 6.06
CA GLY A 57 -4.98 8.47 4.92
C GLY A 57 -4.92 9.94 5.33
N ILE A 58 -4.33 10.77 4.47
CA ILE A 58 -4.29 12.22 4.59
C ILE A 58 -4.82 12.81 3.29
N PHE A 59 -5.87 13.63 3.39
CA PHE A 59 -6.56 14.18 2.22
C PHE A 59 -6.64 15.71 2.35
N ASP A 60 -6.24 16.41 1.28
CA ASP A 60 -6.46 17.85 1.20
C ASP A 60 -7.95 18.14 0.98
N ILE A 61 -8.49 19.03 1.80
CA ILE A 61 -9.86 19.50 1.72
C ILE A 61 -9.91 20.75 0.85
N GLU A 62 -10.38 20.60 -0.38
CA GLU A 62 -10.82 21.77 -1.14
C GLU A 62 -12.16 22.24 -0.57
N LYS A 63 -12.38 23.56 -0.47
CA LYS A 63 -13.63 24.15 0.04
C LYS A 63 -14.86 23.63 -0.71
N LYS A 64 -15.39 22.50 -0.27
CA LYS A 64 -16.64 21.88 -0.69
C LYS A 64 -17.52 21.65 0.51
N ASP A 65 -18.81 21.45 0.29
CA ASP A 65 -19.75 21.10 1.35
C ASP A 65 -19.28 19.86 2.11
N MET A 66 -19.36 19.89 3.45
CA MET A 66 -18.89 18.81 4.34
C MET A 66 -19.38 17.41 3.90
N VAL A 67 -20.62 17.30 3.41
CA VAL A 67 -21.21 16.01 2.97
C VAL A 67 -20.52 15.45 1.73
N SER A 68 -20.09 16.29 0.78
CA SER A 68 -19.36 15.84 -0.40
C SER A 68 -17.92 15.43 -0.06
N LEU A 69 -17.34 16.06 0.96
CA LEU A 69 -15.99 15.79 1.44
C LEU A 69 -15.89 14.41 2.10
N GLU A 70 -16.79 14.07 3.01
CA GLU A 70 -16.82 12.75 3.65
C GLU A 70 -16.95 11.64 2.61
N GLY A 71 -17.80 11.83 1.60
CA GLY A 71 -17.97 10.88 0.51
C GLY A 71 -16.70 10.68 -0.32
N ASP A 72 -15.98 11.75 -0.62
CA ASP A 72 -14.73 11.69 -1.41
C ASP A 72 -13.59 11.03 -0.61
N ILE A 73 -13.49 11.31 0.70
CA ILE A 73 -12.50 10.68 1.60
C ILE A 73 -12.77 9.19 1.71
N ILE A 74 -14.01 8.79 1.99
CA ILE A 74 -14.41 7.38 2.11
C ILE A 74 -14.14 6.65 0.80
N LYS A 75 -14.47 7.27 -0.34
CA LYS A 75 -14.22 6.67 -1.65
C LYS A 75 -12.74 6.44 -1.92
N LYS A 76 -11.88 7.44 -1.65
CA LYS A 76 -10.43 7.31 -1.82
C LYS A 76 -9.86 6.23 -0.90
N ALA A 77 -10.18 6.28 0.39
CA ALA A 77 -9.74 5.29 1.36
C ALA A 77 -10.19 3.87 0.96
N THR A 78 -11.44 3.70 0.51
CA THR A 78 -11.97 2.42 0.05
C THR A 78 -11.21 1.87 -1.16
N LEU A 79 -10.85 2.73 -2.12
CA LEU A 79 -10.07 2.31 -3.28
C LEU A 79 -8.65 1.89 -2.90
N GLU A 80 -7.99 2.64 -2.03
CA GLU A 80 -6.63 2.33 -1.57
C GLU A 80 -6.58 1.05 -0.73
N ILE A 81 -7.48 0.92 0.25
CA ILE A 81 -7.63 -0.30 1.06
C ILE A 81 -7.99 -1.50 0.18
N GLY A 82 -8.95 -1.33 -0.74
CA GLY A 82 -9.35 -2.37 -1.67
C GLY A 82 -8.20 -2.86 -2.55
N SER A 83 -7.40 -1.95 -3.08
CA SER A 83 -6.20 -2.27 -3.86
C SER A 83 -5.17 -3.04 -3.02
N THR A 84 -4.91 -2.61 -1.79
CA THR A 84 -3.99 -3.28 -0.87
C THR A 84 -4.45 -4.70 -0.55
N ILE A 85 -5.74 -4.90 -0.27
CA ILE A 85 -6.33 -6.21 -0.01
C ILE A 85 -6.22 -7.13 -1.24
N LEU A 86 -6.58 -6.62 -2.43
CA LEU A 86 -6.48 -7.39 -3.66
C LEU A 86 -5.05 -7.82 -3.93
N ASN A 87 -4.08 -6.93 -3.74
CA ASN A 87 -2.66 -7.25 -3.91
C ASN A 87 -2.14 -8.25 -2.86
N ALA A 88 -2.69 -8.26 -1.65
CA ALA A 88 -2.32 -9.23 -0.62
C ALA A 88 -2.88 -10.64 -0.90
N ILE A 89 -4.16 -10.72 -1.34
CA ILE A 89 -4.85 -12.00 -1.60
C ILE A 89 -4.51 -12.53 -3.01
N TYR A 90 -4.45 -11.64 -4.00
CA TYR A 90 -4.18 -11.94 -5.41
C TYR A 90 -3.00 -11.11 -5.92
N PRO A 91 -1.79 -11.35 -5.44
CA PRO A 91 -0.63 -10.59 -5.88
C PRO A 91 -0.42 -10.74 -7.38
N LEU A 92 0.06 -9.67 -8.02
CA LEU A 92 0.46 -9.70 -9.41
C LEU A 92 1.48 -10.80 -9.64
N ARG A 93 1.29 -11.62 -10.67
CA ARG A 93 2.17 -12.75 -10.98
C ARG A 93 2.86 -12.57 -12.31
N ILE A 94 4.07 -13.05 -12.35
CA ILE A 94 4.83 -13.17 -13.60
C ILE A 94 4.36 -14.43 -14.31
N GLU A 95 3.86 -14.26 -15.54
CA GLU A 95 3.39 -15.36 -16.39
C GLU A 95 4.46 -15.84 -17.36
N LYS A 96 5.34 -14.94 -17.81
CA LYS A 96 6.42 -15.23 -18.74
C LYS A 96 7.54 -14.22 -18.60
N ILE A 97 8.78 -14.68 -18.83
CA ILE A 97 9.97 -13.84 -18.98
C ILE A 97 10.56 -14.09 -20.37
N SER A 98 11.03 -13.04 -21.02
CA SER A 98 11.73 -13.11 -22.30
C SER A 98 12.81 -12.04 -22.37
N GLY A 99 14.05 -12.42 -22.08
CA GLY A 99 15.13 -11.47 -21.86
C GLY A 99 14.80 -10.52 -20.72
N ASP A 100 14.85 -9.21 -20.98
CA ASP A 100 14.56 -8.17 -19.99
C ASP A 100 13.04 -7.84 -19.87
N ILE A 101 12.19 -8.53 -20.64
CA ILE A 101 10.75 -8.26 -20.66
C ILE A 101 10.01 -9.29 -19.80
N ILE A 102 9.22 -8.79 -18.87
CA ILE A 102 8.36 -9.58 -18.00
C ILE A 102 6.91 -9.37 -18.42
N TYR A 103 6.17 -10.47 -18.60
CA TYR A 103 4.74 -10.47 -18.89
C TYR A 103 3.95 -10.82 -17.66
N ILE A 104 2.91 -10.00 -17.38
CA ILE A 104 2.08 -10.05 -16.19
C ILE A 104 0.65 -10.35 -16.63
N GLY A 105 0.01 -11.33 -16.00
CA GLY A 105 -1.35 -11.80 -16.35
C GLY A 105 -2.47 -10.86 -15.93
N GLN A 106 -2.14 -9.65 -15.47
CA GLN A 106 -3.10 -8.65 -15.05
C GLN A 106 -2.80 -7.32 -15.74
N GLY A 107 -3.88 -6.58 -16.04
CA GLY A 107 -3.85 -5.25 -16.64
C GLY A 107 -4.97 -4.38 -16.06
N GLY A 108 -5.37 -3.36 -16.79
CA GLY A 108 -6.50 -2.51 -16.42
C GLY A 108 -6.09 -1.22 -15.72
N LEU A 109 -7.05 -0.60 -15.00
CA LEU A 109 -6.92 0.77 -14.53
C LEU A 109 -5.98 0.98 -13.34
N GLU A 110 -5.62 -0.09 -12.63
CA GLU A 110 -4.79 -0.01 -11.42
C GLU A 110 -3.28 0.02 -11.72
N LEU A 111 -2.91 -0.46 -12.92
CA LEU A 111 -1.53 -0.45 -13.39
C LEU A 111 -1.30 0.68 -14.38
N LYS A 112 -0.21 1.40 -14.20
CA LYS A 112 0.18 2.51 -15.07
C LYS A 112 1.58 2.28 -15.62
N VAL A 113 1.82 2.75 -16.83
CA VAL A 113 3.18 2.84 -17.38
C VAL A 113 4.02 3.74 -16.46
N GLY A 114 5.21 3.27 -16.09
CA GLY A 114 6.09 3.92 -15.12
C GLY A 114 5.89 3.44 -13.67
N ASP A 115 4.89 2.60 -13.38
CA ASP A 115 4.79 1.98 -12.05
C ASP A 115 5.97 1.03 -11.82
N GLU A 116 6.60 1.12 -10.65
CA GLU A 116 7.71 0.24 -10.24
C GLU A 116 7.26 -0.84 -9.28
N PHE A 117 7.83 -2.02 -9.44
CA PHE A 117 7.56 -3.19 -8.61
C PHE A 117 8.83 -3.90 -8.19
N THR A 118 8.84 -4.39 -6.96
CA THR A 118 9.82 -5.38 -6.50
C THR A 118 9.38 -6.76 -6.95
N ILE A 119 10.32 -7.53 -7.52
CA ILE A 119 10.14 -8.93 -7.89
C ILE A 119 10.49 -9.78 -6.67
N ILE A 120 9.54 -10.57 -6.20
CA ILE A 120 9.69 -11.43 -5.03
C ILE A 120 9.58 -12.89 -5.44
N GLU A 121 10.60 -13.67 -5.14
CA GLU A 121 10.60 -15.12 -5.25
C GLU A 121 9.95 -15.71 -4.00
N LEU A 122 8.98 -16.60 -4.22
CA LEU A 122 8.30 -17.35 -3.17
C LEU A 122 9.03 -18.68 -2.92
N GLY A 123 9.57 -18.82 -1.72
CA GLY A 123 10.21 -20.03 -1.25
C GLY A 123 9.24 -21.04 -0.63
N GLU A 124 9.71 -21.77 0.36
CA GLU A 124 8.94 -22.83 1.05
C GLU A 124 7.78 -22.28 1.87
N LYS A 125 6.79 -23.13 2.09
CA LYS A 125 5.68 -22.81 2.97
C LYS A 125 6.14 -22.87 4.41
N ILE A 126 5.87 -21.83 5.18
CA ILE A 126 6.14 -21.76 6.61
C ILE A 126 4.88 -22.19 7.37
N LYS A 127 5.07 -23.08 8.34
CA LYS A 127 4.00 -23.56 9.21
C LYS A 127 4.31 -23.22 10.65
N ASP A 128 3.27 -22.91 11.42
CA ASP A 128 3.37 -22.80 12.87
C ASP A 128 3.78 -24.14 13.48
N SER A 129 4.76 -24.12 14.37
CA SER A 129 5.31 -25.34 14.96
C SER A 129 4.37 -26.04 15.96
N TYR A 130 3.37 -25.35 16.51
CA TYR A 130 2.42 -25.88 17.48
C TYR A 130 1.13 -26.33 16.81
N THR A 131 0.57 -25.52 15.92
CA THR A 131 -0.72 -25.76 15.28
C THR A 131 -0.60 -26.48 13.95
N ASN A 132 0.60 -26.54 13.36
CA ASN A 132 0.89 -27.00 12.00
C ASN A 132 0.10 -26.22 10.91
N GLU A 133 -0.45 -25.07 11.27
CA GLU A 133 -1.17 -24.20 10.36
C GLU A 133 -0.21 -23.46 9.43
N TYR A 134 -0.69 -23.14 8.23
CA TYR A 134 0.05 -22.35 7.27
C TYR A 134 0.08 -20.89 7.72
N ILE A 135 1.28 -20.33 7.95
CA ILE A 135 1.48 -18.95 8.38
C ILE A 135 2.12 -18.06 7.30
N GLY A 136 2.51 -18.65 6.16
CA GLY A 136 3.08 -17.86 5.06
C GLY A 136 4.06 -18.65 4.20
N ARG A 137 4.80 -17.93 3.37
CA ARG A 137 5.91 -18.46 2.58
C ARG A 137 7.15 -17.60 2.79
N GLU A 138 8.29 -18.24 2.66
CA GLU A 138 9.55 -17.51 2.53
C GLU A 138 9.49 -16.59 1.31
N GLN A 139 10.01 -15.37 1.45
CA GLN A 139 10.01 -14.33 0.41
C GLN A 139 11.42 -13.76 0.27
N LYS A 140 11.89 -13.72 -0.96
CA LYS A 140 13.21 -13.17 -1.29
C LYS A 140 13.06 -12.16 -2.41
N GLU A 141 13.56 -10.95 -2.19
CA GLU A 141 13.64 -9.94 -3.25
C GLU A 141 14.74 -10.32 -4.23
N VAL A 142 14.40 -10.39 -5.51
CA VAL A 142 15.29 -10.87 -6.56
C VAL A 142 15.49 -9.87 -7.69
N GLY A 143 14.76 -8.78 -7.68
CA GLY A 143 14.92 -7.71 -8.65
C GLY A 143 13.83 -6.66 -8.59
N LYS A 144 13.88 -5.73 -9.54
CA LYS A 144 12.89 -4.67 -9.73
C LYS A 144 12.51 -4.59 -11.21
N LEU A 145 11.28 -4.19 -11.46
CA LEU A 145 10.79 -3.93 -12.80
C LEU A 145 9.98 -2.62 -12.85
N GLU A 146 9.93 -2.03 -14.03
CA GLU A 146 9.08 -0.90 -14.38
C GLU A 146 8.06 -1.34 -15.42
N ILE A 147 6.78 -0.98 -15.24
CA ILE A 147 5.74 -1.25 -16.22
C ILE A 147 5.95 -0.39 -17.45
N THR A 148 6.07 -1.02 -18.62
CA THR A 148 6.27 -0.35 -19.90
C THR A 148 5.04 -0.36 -20.80
N GLN A 149 4.12 -1.33 -20.58
CA GLN A 149 2.88 -1.43 -21.35
C GLN A 149 1.75 -1.99 -20.48
N VAL A 150 0.55 -1.44 -20.64
CA VAL A 150 -0.67 -1.91 -19.98
C VAL A 150 -1.77 -2.07 -21.02
N THR A 151 -2.45 -3.21 -20.97
CA THR A 151 -3.67 -3.50 -21.74
C THR A 151 -4.83 -3.77 -20.78
N SER A 152 -6.01 -4.03 -21.27
CA SER A 152 -7.18 -4.34 -20.41
C SER A 152 -7.04 -5.66 -19.64
N LYS A 153 -6.20 -6.60 -20.08
CA LYS A 153 -6.08 -7.95 -19.50
C LYS A 153 -4.69 -8.31 -19.04
N SER A 154 -3.67 -7.64 -19.56
CA SER A 154 -2.27 -7.96 -19.29
C SER A 154 -1.42 -6.71 -19.24
N SER A 155 -0.26 -6.82 -18.67
CA SER A 155 0.77 -5.78 -18.70
C SER A 155 2.13 -6.41 -18.97
N SER A 156 3.07 -5.58 -19.38
CA SER A 156 4.47 -5.97 -19.48
C SER A 156 5.35 -4.88 -18.87
N GLY A 157 6.49 -5.32 -18.37
CA GLY A 157 7.47 -4.44 -17.76
C GLY A 157 8.88 -4.83 -18.19
N ARG A 158 9.83 -3.92 -17.94
CA ARG A 158 11.24 -4.14 -18.13
C ARG A 158 11.91 -4.33 -16.77
N VAL A 159 12.81 -5.29 -16.68
CA VAL A 159 13.66 -5.45 -15.50
C VAL A 159 14.59 -4.25 -15.39
N LEU A 160 14.58 -3.58 -14.23
CA LEU A 160 15.49 -2.46 -13.90
C LEU A 160 16.77 -2.98 -13.23
N ASP A 161 16.61 -3.94 -12.34
CA ASP A 161 17.66 -4.54 -11.55
C ASP A 161 17.31 -5.99 -11.23
N GLN A 162 18.29 -6.87 -11.23
CA GLN A 162 18.12 -8.27 -10.88
C GLN A 162 19.37 -8.84 -10.22
N ASN A 163 19.18 -9.64 -9.19
CA ASN A 163 20.24 -10.25 -8.42
C ASN A 163 20.76 -11.56 -9.04
N TYR A 164 20.00 -12.15 -9.98
CA TYR A 164 20.36 -13.36 -10.72
C TYR A 164 19.52 -13.47 -12.01
N ASN A 165 19.90 -14.36 -12.91
CA ASN A 165 19.19 -14.55 -14.18
C ASN A 165 17.78 -15.10 -13.93
N LEU A 166 16.79 -14.21 -14.00
CA LEU A 166 15.38 -14.54 -13.76
C LEU A 166 14.83 -15.49 -14.83
N GLU A 167 15.24 -15.35 -16.10
CA GLU A 167 14.73 -16.16 -17.22
C GLU A 167 15.12 -17.63 -17.06
N GLU A 168 16.36 -17.92 -16.69
CA GLU A 168 16.85 -19.29 -16.50
C GLU A 168 16.21 -19.98 -15.29
N ASN A 169 15.85 -19.20 -14.26
CA ASN A 169 15.28 -19.71 -13.01
C ASN A 169 13.76 -19.59 -12.95
N PHE A 170 13.11 -19.18 -14.06
CA PHE A 170 11.68 -18.94 -14.08
C PHE A 170 10.87 -20.22 -13.91
N GLU A 171 10.05 -20.24 -12.88
CA GLU A 171 9.01 -21.22 -12.65
C GLU A 171 7.65 -20.52 -12.49
N PRO A 172 6.59 -20.97 -13.18
CA PRO A 172 5.26 -20.40 -13.05
C PRO A 172 4.78 -20.38 -11.60
N LYS A 173 4.15 -19.27 -11.16
CA LYS A 173 3.61 -19.05 -9.81
C LYS A 173 4.65 -18.91 -8.69
N LYS A 174 5.93 -18.96 -9.01
CA LYS A 174 7.03 -18.77 -8.03
C LYS A 174 7.30 -17.30 -7.75
N TYR A 175 6.98 -16.43 -8.69
CA TYR A 175 7.28 -15.00 -8.60
C TYR A 175 6.02 -14.17 -8.49
N ILE A 176 6.04 -13.23 -7.55
CA ILE A 176 5.01 -12.21 -7.37
C ILE A 176 5.64 -10.82 -7.46
N LEU A 177 4.80 -9.82 -7.72
CA LEU A 177 5.19 -8.43 -7.80
C LEU A 177 4.55 -7.65 -6.66
N ARG A 178 5.35 -6.81 -6.00
CA ARG A 178 4.89 -5.88 -4.96
C ARG A 178 5.18 -4.47 -5.41
N LYS A 179 4.16 -3.61 -5.43
CA LYS A 179 4.30 -2.22 -5.85
C LYS A 179 5.23 -1.46 -4.91
N ILE A 180 6.19 -0.73 -5.49
CA ILE A 180 7.02 0.22 -4.76
C ILE A 180 6.22 1.51 -4.62
N ILE A 181 5.84 1.85 -3.39
CA ILE A 181 5.14 3.09 -3.11
C ILE A 181 6.20 4.18 -2.93
N THR A 182 6.39 5.00 -3.97
CA THR A 182 7.38 6.09 -3.98
C THR A 182 6.92 7.34 -3.22
N ASN A 183 5.66 7.43 -2.83
CA ASN A 183 5.10 8.57 -2.08
C ASN A 183 5.19 8.40 -0.55
N VAL A 184 6.36 8.04 -0.06
CA VAL A 184 6.64 7.94 1.39
C VAL A 184 6.81 9.33 2.02
N SER A 185 7.03 10.40 1.22
CA SER A 185 7.41 11.71 1.73
C SER A 185 6.38 12.39 2.63
N ASP A 186 5.08 12.22 2.38
CA ASP A 186 4.05 12.92 3.17
C ASP A 186 3.64 12.12 4.42
N ILE A 187 3.65 10.80 4.36
CA ILE A 187 3.27 9.92 5.47
C ILE A 187 4.38 9.84 6.52
N ASP A 188 5.63 9.74 6.10
CA ASP A 188 6.77 9.68 7.03
C ASP A 188 7.04 11.03 7.68
N ILE A 189 6.91 12.13 6.95
CA ILE A 189 6.97 13.49 7.52
C ILE A 189 5.84 13.71 8.54
N ALA A 190 4.65 13.15 8.30
CA ALA A 190 3.54 13.23 9.25
C ALA A 190 3.79 12.35 10.50
N LYS A 191 4.34 11.14 10.34
CA LYS A 191 4.71 10.25 11.44
C LYS A 191 5.85 10.82 12.29
N GLU A 192 6.89 11.39 11.66
CA GLU A 192 7.97 12.06 12.38
C GLU A 192 7.47 13.27 13.18
N LYS A 193 6.56 14.07 12.64
CA LYS A 193 5.97 15.21 13.35
C LYS A 193 5.06 14.80 14.50
N ILE A 194 4.36 13.68 14.40
CA ILE A 194 3.53 13.13 15.49
C ILE A 194 4.42 12.58 16.61
N ASN A 195 5.52 11.93 16.26
CA ASN A 195 6.48 11.42 17.24
C ASN A 195 7.26 12.54 17.93
N ALA A 196 7.69 13.57 17.19
CA ALA A 196 8.35 14.74 17.78
C ALA A 196 7.44 15.52 18.75
N LYS A 197 6.14 15.64 18.47
CA LYS A 197 5.17 16.25 19.41
C LYS A 197 4.91 15.41 20.67
N LYS A 198 5.10 14.10 20.62
CA LYS A 198 5.00 13.24 21.81
C LYS A 198 6.21 13.39 22.73
N GLU A 199 7.39 13.62 22.18
CA GLU A 199 8.61 13.84 22.95
C GLU A 199 8.68 15.25 23.57
N GLU A 200 8.07 16.27 22.97
CA GLU A 200 7.98 17.62 23.54
C GLU A 200 6.88 17.78 24.61
N GLY A 201 5.91 16.88 24.67
CA GLY A 201 4.80 16.94 25.64
C GLY A 201 5.09 16.27 27.00
N ASP A 202 6.22 15.59 27.17
CA ASP A 202 6.55 14.83 28.40
C ASP A 202 7.58 15.55 29.30
N THR A 203 7.84 16.85 29.05
CA THR A 203 8.86 17.60 29.85
C THR A 203 8.31 18.73 30.71
N ASP A 204 6.98 18.84 30.90
CA ASP A 204 6.41 19.82 31.83
C ASP A 204 5.51 19.15 32.90
N ASP A 205 6.13 18.42 33.83
CA ASP A 205 5.57 18.20 35.17
C ASP A 205 6.71 17.89 36.16
N ASP A 206 7.37 18.95 36.56
CA ASP A 206 8.13 18.99 37.83
C ASP A 206 8.11 20.42 38.38
N TRP A 207 7.07 20.70 39.20
CA TRP A 207 7.10 21.61 40.38
C TRP A 207 5.87 21.42 41.23
#